data_81f1f3d9995a77c50814b0d607d33e75
#
_entry.id   81f1f3d9995a77c50814b0d607d33e75
#
_cell.length_a   1.000
_cell.length_b   1.000
_cell.length_c   1.000
_cell.angle_alpha   90.00
_cell.angle_beta   90.00
_cell.angle_gamma   90.00
#
_symmetry.space_group_name_H-M   'P 1'
#
loop_
_entity.id
_entity.type
_entity.pdbx_description
1 polymer ?
#
loop_
_entity_poly.entity_id
_entity_poly.type
_entity_poly.pdbx_seq_one_letter_code
_entity_poly.pdbx_strand_id
1 'polypeptide(L)'
;MIITRLLLCFTLISGALQAQHLTTAAERYFNIIRRNLETSADSMPAEKYSFRLTPGQMTFAEWLNHATQRNYTDCAMLKSEPVPEGEQKAATLKDKAEVAKALKDSFAYCAEALKATDDQKVTSSDKVSNAFLHIVVHNNEIYGNIVGYLRVSGIVPPSTAARANQSKKD
;
A
#
# COMPACT_ATOMS: atom_id res chain seq x y z
N MET A 1 -5.99 34.06 44.36
CA MET A 1 -6.48 32.72 44.10
C MET A 1 -7.20 32.51 42.73
N ILE A 2 -7.37 33.52 41.91
CA ILE A 2 -8.10 33.45 40.62
C ILE A 2 -7.14 33.23 39.43
N ILE A 3 -5.90 33.67 39.51
CA ILE A 3 -4.90 33.61 38.44
C ILE A 3 -4.37 32.16 38.19
N THR A 4 -4.31 31.33 39.25
CA THR A 4 -3.80 29.96 39.17
C THR A 4 -4.76 28.98 38.48
N ARG A 5 -6.06 29.28 38.41
CA ARG A 5 -7.07 28.41 37.73
C ARG A 5 -7.17 28.65 36.22
N LEU A 6 -6.73 29.81 35.72
CA LEU A 6 -6.75 30.10 34.29
C LEU A 6 -5.58 29.45 33.54
N LEU A 7 -4.45 29.19 34.21
CA LEU A 7 -3.28 28.54 33.60
C LEU A 7 -3.45 27.03 33.41
N LEU A 8 -4.31 26.35 34.19
CA LEU A 8 -4.55 24.91 34.07
C LEU A 8 -5.47 24.54 32.90
N CYS A 9 -6.29 25.46 32.40
CA CYS A 9 -7.17 25.19 31.26
C CYS A 9 -6.45 25.31 29.90
N PHE A 10 -5.31 26.01 29.83
CA PHE A 10 -4.61 26.22 28.55
C PHE A 10 -3.70 25.06 28.13
N THR A 11 -3.30 24.19 29.06
CA THR A 11 -2.42 23.06 28.80
C THR A 11 -3.13 21.81 28.26
N LEU A 12 -4.47 21.72 28.33
CA LEU A 12 -5.24 20.58 27.87
C LEU A 12 -5.64 20.66 26.38
N ILE A 13 -5.50 21.82 25.74
CA ILE A 13 -5.91 21.99 24.32
C ILE A 13 -4.78 21.65 23.35
N SER A 14 -3.52 21.63 23.81
CA SER A 14 -2.36 21.36 22.95
C SER A 14 -2.19 19.87 22.57
N GLY A 15 -2.84 18.95 23.27
CA GLY A 15 -2.71 17.51 23.01
C GLY A 15 -3.60 16.97 21.86
N ALA A 16 -4.65 17.69 21.52
CA ALA A 16 -5.62 17.21 20.54
C ALA A 16 -5.25 17.49 19.07
N LEU A 17 -4.31 18.40 18.81
CA LEU A 17 -3.94 18.78 17.43
C LEU A 17 -2.82 17.92 16.81
N GLN A 18 -2.16 17.05 17.57
CA GLN A 18 -1.04 16.24 17.06
C GLN A 18 -1.44 14.81 16.64
N ALA A 19 -2.68 14.41 16.83
CA ALA A 19 -3.12 13.02 16.66
C ALA A 19 -3.45 12.58 15.21
N GLN A 20 -3.38 13.46 14.22
CA GLN A 20 -3.82 13.13 12.84
C GLN A 20 -2.70 12.87 11.84
N HIS A 21 -1.46 12.69 12.26
CA HIS A 21 -0.33 12.66 11.34
C HIS A 21 0.05 11.27 10.83
N LEU A 22 -0.21 10.19 11.56
CA LEU A 22 0.22 8.84 11.18
C LEU A 22 -0.61 8.30 10.02
N THR A 23 -1.92 8.35 10.12
CA THR A 23 -2.82 7.86 9.06
C THR A 23 -2.68 8.67 7.78
N THR A 24 -2.55 9.99 7.87
CA THR A 24 -2.29 10.87 6.72
C THR A 24 -0.96 10.55 6.05
N ALA A 25 0.11 10.32 6.83
CA ALA A 25 1.41 9.95 6.29
C ALA A 25 1.35 8.59 5.59
N ALA A 26 0.73 7.60 6.22
CA ALA A 26 0.57 6.27 5.65
C ALA A 26 -0.25 6.28 4.36
N GLU A 27 -1.35 7.02 4.32
CA GLU A 27 -2.19 7.18 3.12
C GLU A 27 -1.39 7.79 1.95
N ARG A 28 -0.55 8.79 2.23
CA ARG A 28 0.33 9.38 1.21
C ARG A 28 1.29 8.34 0.62
N TYR A 29 1.97 7.55 1.47
CA TYR A 29 2.88 6.49 1.01
C TYR A 29 2.12 5.37 0.29
N PHE A 30 0.97 4.95 0.80
CA PHE A 30 0.10 3.98 0.16
C PHE A 30 -0.27 4.41 -1.27
N ASN A 31 -0.68 5.65 -1.47
CA ASN A 31 -1.05 6.15 -2.80
C ASN A 31 0.14 6.20 -3.77
N ILE A 32 1.35 6.47 -3.28
CA ILE A 32 2.59 6.40 -4.09
C ILE A 32 2.86 4.95 -4.52
N ILE A 33 2.80 4.02 -3.58
CA ILE A 33 3.10 2.59 -3.83
C ILE A 33 2.03 1.97 -4.72
N ARG A 34 0.76 2.24 -4.46
CA ARG A 34 -0.37 1.84 -5.30
C ARG A 34 -0.12 2.23 -6.76
N ARG A 35 0.11 3.51 -7.03
CA ARG A 35 0.40 3.99 -8.38
C ARG A 35 1.60 3.28 -9.00
N ASN A 36 2.67 3.07 -8.24
CA ASN A 36 3.86 2.41 -8.75
C ASN A 36 3.58 0.96 -9.14
N LEU A 37 2.85 0.18 -8.32
CA LEU A 37 2.51 -1.21 -8.61
C LEU A 37 1.50 -1.32 -9.74
N GLU A 38 0.44 -0.51 -9.76
CA GLU A 38 -0.55 -0.48 -10.85
C GLU A 38 0.12 -0.11 -12.19
N THR A 39 0.97 0.92 -12.21
CA THR A 39 1.71 1.31 -13.44
C THR A 39 2.69 0.22 -13.86
N SER A 40 3.32 -0.49 -12.92
CA SER A 40 4.20 -1.62 -13.24
C SER A 40 3.44 -2.76 -13.89
N ALA A 41 2.26 -3.09 -13.37
CA ALA A 41 1.38 -4.10 -13.95
C ALA A 41 0.96 -3.72 -15.37
N ASP A 42 0.54 -2.48 -15.59
CA ASP A 42 0.13 -2.00 -16.91
C ASP A 42 1.28 -1.99 -17.93
N SER A 43 2.50 -1.61 -17.50
CA SER A 43 3.68 -1.44 -18.36
C SER A 43 4.34 -2.76 -18.76
N MET A 44 4.25 -3.81 -17.94
CA MET A 44 4.88 -5.10 -18.24
C MET A 44 4.13 -5.80 -19.38
N PRO A 45 4.82 -6.25 -20.46
CA PRO A 45 4.21 -7.05 -21.51
C PRO A 45 3.60 -8.36 -20.98
N ALA A 46 2.50 -8.82 -21.59
CA ALA A 46 1.75 -10.00 -21.12
C ALA A 46 2.63 -11.27 -21.09
N GLU A 47 3.49 -11.46 -22.07
CA GLU A 47 4.42 -12.60 -22.16
C GLU A 47 5.49 -12.61 -21.05
N LYS A 48 5.69 -11.48 -20.37
CA LYS A 48 6.62 -11.36 -19.24
C LYS A 48 5.98 -11.60 -17.87
N TYR A 49 4.67 -11.83 -17.81
CA TYR A 49 3.99 -12.11 -16.53
C TYR A 49 4.43 -13.43 -15.89
N SER A 50 4.82 -14.42 -16.70
CA SER A 50 5.38 -15.70 -16.24
C SER A 50 6.90 -15.67 -15.99
N PHE A 51 7.57 -14.52 -16.28
CA PHE A 51 9.00 -14.37 -16.09
C PHE A 51 9.37 -14.31 -14.62
N ARG A 52 10.52 -14.88 -14.25
CA ARG A 52 11.17 -14.79 -12.93
C ARG A 52 12.66 -14.50 -13.09
N LEU A 53 13.21 -13.72 -12.18
CA LEU A 53 14.64 -13.32 -12.22
C LEU A 53 15.57 -14.51 -11.96
N THR A 54 15.16 -15.38 -11.03
CA THR A 54 15.88 -16.62 -10.68
C THR A 54 14.89 -17.76 -10.46
N PRO A 55 15.30 -19.04 -10.59
CA PRO A 55 14.39 -20.18 -10.41
C PRO A 55 13.65 -20.23 -9.07
N GLY A 56 14.26 -19.69 -8.01
CA GLY A 56 13.69 -19.68 -6.65
C GLY A 56 12.77 -18.50 -6.35
N GLN A 57 12.66 -17.52 -7.26
CA GLN A 57 11.79 -16.35 -7.05
C GLN A 57 10.40 -16.55 -7.62
N MET A 58 9.44 -15.78 -7.13
CA MET A 58 8.10 -15.66 -7.72
C MET A 58 8.21 -15.10 -9.14
N THR A 59 7.27 -15.45 -10.01
CA THR A 59 7.07 -14.77 -11.30
C THR A 59 6.56 -13.35 -11.07
N PHE A 60 6.60 -12.52 -12.12
CA PHE A 60 6.03 -11.17 -12.05
C PHE A 60 4.55 -11.21 -11.64
N ALA A 61 3.75 -12.11 -12.24
CA ALA A 61 2.35 -12.29 -11.87
C ALA A 61 2.17 -12.74 -10.42
N GLU A 62 2.98 -13.68 -9.93
CA GLU A 62 2.91 -14.17 -8.55
C GLU A 62 3.21 -13.06 -7.53
N TRP A 63 4.14 -12.14 -7.82
CA TRP A 63 4.38 -10.97 -6.97
C TRP A 63 3.17 -10.04 -6.88
N LEU A 64 2.51 -9.77 -8.01
CA LEU A 64 1.30 -8.93 -8.03
C LEU A 64 0.11 -9.61 -7.33
N ASN A 65 -0.04 -10.93 -7.53
CA ASN A 65 -1.05 -11.72 -6.84
C ASN A 65 -0.81 -11.72 -5.33
N HIS A 66 0.45 -11.83 -4.91
CA HIS A 66 0.82 -11.76 -3.50
C HIS A 66 0.47 -10.40 -2.89
N ALA A 67 0.74 -9.29 -3.59
CA ALA A 67 0.28 -7.96 -3.17
C ALA A 67 -1.24 -7.91 -3.02
N THR A 68 -1.97 -8.45 -3.99
CA THR A 68 -3.44 -8.50 -3.99
C THR A 68 -3.98 -9.24 -2.78
N GLN A 69 -3.45 -10.44 -2.49
CA GLN A 69 -3.84 -11.24 -1.34
C GLN A 69 -3.58 -10.53 -0.01
N ARG A 70 -2.39 -9.94 0.12
CA ARG A 70 -2.02 -9.20 1.35
C ARG A 70 -2.89 -7.96 1.54
N ASN A 71 -3.17 -7.23 0.49
CA ASN A 71 -4.09 -6.10 0.54
C ASN A 71 -5.45 -6.51 1.10
N TYR A 72 -6.08 -7.57 0.55
CA TYR A 72 -7.38 -8.03 1.05
C TYR A 72 -7.31 -8.47 2.51
N THR A 73 -6.29 -9.24 2.91
CA THR A 73 -6.15 -9.74 4.28
C THR A 73 -5.96 -8.60 5.27
N ASP A 74 -5.02 -7.69 5.02
CA ASP A 74 -4.68 -6.62 5.97
C ASP A 74 -5.80 -5.57 6.04
N CYS A 75 -6.41 -5.23 4.90
CA CYS A 75 -7.48 -4.23 4.87
C CYS A 75 -8.81 -4.77 5.41
N ALA A 76 -9.11 -6.06 5.26
CA ALA A 76 -10.22 -6.70 5.96
C ALA A 76 -10.08 -6.62 7.48
N MET A 77 -8.83 -6.75 7.98
CA MET A 77 -8.53 -6.58 9.39
C MET A 77 -8.78 -5.15 9.86
N LEU A 78 -8.37 -4.13 9.10
CA LEU A 78 -8.68 -2.73 9.41
C LEU A 78 -10.18 -2.47 9.44
N LYS A 79 -10.92 -3.07 8.52
CA LYS A 79 -12.39 -2.93 8.44
C LYS A 79 -13.12 -3.76 9.47
N SER A 80 -12.44 -4.73 10.12
CA SER A 80 -13.05 -5.75 10.98
C SER A 80 -14.12 -6.57 10.24
N GLU A 81 -13.85 -6.90 8.98
CA GLU A 81 -14.70 -7.66 8.07
C GLU A 81 -14.05 -9.02 7.72
N PRO A 82 -14.83 -10.00 7.23
CA PRO A 82 -14.26 -11.19 6.61
C PRO A 82 -13.40 -10.86 5.41
N VAL A 83 -12.35 -11.66 5.18
CA VAL A 83 -11.48 -11.48 4.00
C VAL A 83 -12.30 -11.73 2.73
N PRO A 84 -12.29 -10.80 1.75
CA PRO A 84 -13.02 -10.97 0.50
C PRO A 84 -12.54 -12.19 -0.31
N GLU A 85 -13.45 -12.86 -1.05
CA GLU A 85 -13.12 -14.00 -1.91
C GLU A 85 -12.05 -13.69 -2.97
N GLY A 86 -11.88 -12.42 -3.33
CA GLY A 86 -10.84 -11.95 -4.23
C GLY A 86 -9.42 -12.32 -3.81
N GLU A 87 -9.21 -12.51 -2.50
CA GLU A 87 -7.94 -12.99 -1.94
C GLU A 87 -7.59 -14.38 -2.48
N GLN A 88 -8.49 -15.36 -2.34
CA GLN A 88 -8.26 -16.73 -2.79
C GLN A 88 -8.18 -16.82 -4.31
N LYS A 89 -9.01 -16.06 -5.03
CA LYS A 89 -9.01 -16.01 -6.49
C LYS A 89 -7.69 -15.50 -7.04
N ALA A 90 -7.09 -14.50 -6.39
CA ALA A 90 -5.82 -13.92 -6.82
C ALA A 90 -4.67 -14.95 -6.87
N ALA A 91 -4.66 -15.94 -5.98
CA ALA A 91 -3.59 -16.94 -5.91
C ALA A 91 -3.31 -17.69 -7.23
N THR A 92 -4.30 -17.83 -8.09
CA THR A 92 -4.25 -18.66 -9.30
C THR A 92 -4.24 -17.87 -10.61
N LEU A 93 -4.36 -16.54 -10.56
CA LEU A 93 -4.40 -15.70 -11.76
C LEU A 93 -3.06 -15.68 -12.49
N LYS A 94 -3.11 -15.74 -13.82
CA LYS A 94 -1.92 -15.74 -14.69
C LYS A 94 -2.05 -14.75 -15.84
N ASP A 95 -3.26 -14.47 -16.28
CA ASP A 95 -3.52 -13.52 -17.36
C ASP A 95 -3.26 -12.08 -16.90
N LYS A 96 -2.60 -11.30 -17.76
CA LYS A 96 -2.24 -9.91 -17.46
C LYS A 96 -3.45 -9.08 -17.05
N ALA A 97 -4.55 -9.16 -17.80
CA ALA A 97 -5.71 -8.31 -17.55
C ALA A 97 -6.39 -8.69 -16.23
N GLU A 98 -6.49 -10.00 -15.94
CA GLU A 98 -7.06 -10.50 -14.69
C GLU A 98 -6.20 -10.12 -13.47
N VAL A 99 -4.87 -10.33 -13.54
CA VAL A 99 -3.92 -9.98 -12.47
C VAL A 99 -3.94 -8.47 -12.22
N ALA A 100 -3.85 -7.64 -13.27
CA ALA A 100 -3.85 -6.19 -13.12
C ALA A 100 -5.19 -5.67 -12.57
N LYS A 101 -6.32 -6.27 -12.99
CA LYS A 101 -7.63 -5.92 -12.45
C LYS A 101 -7.74 -6.28 -10.97
N ALA A 102 -7.38 -7.50 -10.59
CA ALA A 102 -7.44 -7.95 -9.21
C ALA A 102 -6.57 -7.09 -8.29
N LEU A 103 -5.37 -6.69 -8.75
CA LEU A 103 -4.51 -5.77 -8.03
C LEU A 103 -5.19 -4.41 -7.81
N LYS A 104 -5.76 -3.81 -8.85
CA LYS A 104 -6.47 -2.51 -8.76
C LYS A 104 -7.67 -2.59 -7.82
N ASP A 105 -8.46 -3.66 -7.90
CA ASP A 105 -9.61 -3.89 -7.02
C ASP A 105 -9.17 -3.99 -5.55
N SER A 106 -8.08 -4.71 -5.26
CA SER A 106 -7.54 -4.84 -3.90
C SER A 106 -7.03 -3.52 -3.34
N PHE A 107 -6.39 -2.69 -4.17
CA PHE A 107 -5.97 -1.35 -3.77
C PHE A 107 -7.15 -0.40 -3.54
N ALA A 108 -8.23 -0.53 -4.32
CA ALA A 108 -9.45 0.24 -4.10
C ALA A 108 -10.09 -0.13 -2.75
N TYR A 109 -10.18 -1.42 -2.45
CA TYR A 109 -10.67 -1.92 -1.16
C TYR A 109 -9.84 -1.40 0.02
N CYS A 110 -8.51 -1.39 -0.10
CA CYS A 110 -7.62 -0.82 0.90
C CYS A 110 -7.74 0.70 1.05
N ALA A 111 -7.94 1.43 -0.04
CA ALA A 111 -8.14 2.88 0.02
C ALA A 111 -9.38 3.25 0.86
N GLU A 112 -10.46 2.48 0.73
CA GLU A 112 -11.66 2.65 1.57
C GLU A 112 -11.36 2.31 3.04
N ALA A 113 -10.62 1.23 3.31
CA ALA A 113 -10.25 0.83 4.66
C ALA A 113 -9.40 1.90 5.35
N LEU A 114 -8.38 2.43 4.67
CA LEU A 114 -7.50 3.47 5.20
C LEU A 114 -8.25 4.77 5.45
N LYS A 115 -9.12 5.20 4.53
CA LYS A 115 -9.95 6.39 4.70
C LYS A 115 -10.89 6.32 5.91
N ALA A 116 -11.35 5.12 6.27
CA ALA A 116 -12.22 4.87 7.41
C ALA A 116 -11.45 4.62 8.73
N THR A 117 -10.11 4.71 8.71
CA THR A 117 -9.23 4.41 9.85
C THR A 117 -8.58 5.69 10.34
N ASP A 118 -8.71 5.98 11.62
CA ASP A 118 -8.03 7.06 12.32
C ASP A 118 -6.88 6.55 13.21
N ASP A 119 -6.09 7.46 13.76
CA ASP A 119 -4.96 7.12 14.61
C ASP A 119 -5.37 6.38 15.90
N GLN A 120 -6.56 6.65 16.41
CA GLN A 120 -7.10 5.95 17.57
C GLN A 120 -7.36 4.47 17.24
N LYS A 121 -7.95 4.20 16.08
CA LYS A 121 -8.17 2.82 15.62
C LYS A 121 -6.84 2.12 15.35
N VAL A 122 -5.87 2.78 14.71
CA VAL A 122 -4.54 2.20 14.48
C VAL A 122 -3.90 1.73 15.77
N THR A 123 -4.01 2.50 16.85
CA THR A 123 -3.40 2.19 18.14
C THR A 123 -4.28 1.34 19.07
N SER A 124 -5.44 0.88 18.60
CA SER A 124 -6.40 0.14 19.43
C SER A 124 -5.93 -1.28 19.84
N SER A 125 -5.08 -1.89 19.02
CA SER A 125 -4.47 -3.20 19.32
C SER A 125 -3.25 -3.45 18.42
N ASP A 126 -2.34 -4.31 18.88
CA ASP A 126 -1.15 -4.73 18.09
C ASP A 126 -1.54 -5.33 16.74
N LYS A 127 -2.65 -6.06 16.69
CA LYS A 127 -3.14 -6.68 15.46
C LYS A 127 -3.52 -5.65 14.40
N VAL A 128 -4.23 -4.60 14.80
CA VAL A 128 -4.63 -3.49 13.92
C VAL A 128 -3.42 -2.66 13.51
N SER A 129 -2.54 -2.34 14.46
CA SER A 129 -1.29 -1.61 14.20
C SER A 129 -0.42 -2.35 13.18
N ASN A 130 -0.24 -3.67 13.36
CA ASN A 130 0.55 -4.49 12.44
C ASN A 130 -0.07 -4.52 11.05
N ALA A 131 -1.37 -4.74 10.92
CA ALA A 131 -2.05 -4.73 9.62
C ALA A 131 -1.89 -3.36 8.91
N PHE A 132 -2.09 -2.27 9.65
CA PHE A 132 -1.95 -0.91 9.12
C PHE A 132 -0.53 -0.63 8.59
N LEU A 133 0.51 -0.96 9.35
CA LEU A 133 1.90 -0.78 8.94
C LEU A 133 2.26 -1.71 7.79
N HIS A 134 1.79 -2.96 7.84
CA HIS A 134 2.11 -3.97 6.85
C HIS A 134 1.61 -3.58 5.45
N ILE A 135 0.44 -2.94 5.32
CA ILE A 135 -0.09 -2.45 4.03
C ILE A 135 0.96 -1.59 3.31
N VAL A 136 1.63 -0.68 4.01
CA VAL A 136 2.61 0.23 3.41
C VAL A 136 3.96 -0.46 3.23
N VAL A 137 4.47 -1.11 4.28
CA VAL A 137 5.81 -1.69 4.30
C VAL A 137 5.91 -2.84 3.31
N HIS A 138 4.95 -3.77 3.33
CA HIS A 138 4.99 -4.96 2.48
C HIS A 138 4.76 -4.65 1.01
N ASN A 139 3.83 -3.75 0.68
CA ASN A 139 3.68 -3.32 -0.71
C ASN A 139 4.92 -2.60 -1.25
N ASN A 140 5.65 -1.86 -0.39
CA ASN A 140 6.91 -1.25 -0.78
C ASN A 140 8.02 -2.29 -0.99
N GLU A 141 8.07 -3.34 -0.18
CA GLU A 141 8.96 -4.48 -0.37
C GLU A 141 8.68 -5.19 -1.70
N ILE A 142 7.40 -5.48 -1.99
CA ILE A 142 6.99 -6.07 -3.26
C ILE A 142 7.39 -5.17 -4.43
N TYR A 143 7.15 -3.86 -4.35
CA TYR A 143 7.56 -2.94 -5.39
C TYR A 143 9.09 -2.94 -5.59
N GLY A 144 9.87 -3.06 -4.53
CA GLY A 144 11.33 -3.21 -4.61
C GLY A 144 11.74 -4.42 -5.46
N ASN A 145 11.07 -5.56 -5.30
CA ASN A 145 11.28 -6.74 -6.13
C ASN A 145 10.84 -6.48 -7.59
N ILE A 146 9.66 -5.91 -7.81
CA ILE A 146 9.11 -5.58 -9.13
C ILE A 146 10.04 -4.67 -9.94
N VAL A 147 10.76 -3.74 -9.31
CA VAL A 147 11.75 -2.87 -9.96
C VAL A 147 12.83 -3.68 -10.69
N GLY A 148 13.28 -4.80 -10.11
CA GLY A 148 14.23 -5.70 -10.77
C GLY A 148 13.67 -6.29 -12.07
N TYR A 149 12.44 -6.79 -12.04
CA TYR A 149 11.73 -7.36 -13.20
C TYR A 149 11.55 -6.34 -14.33
N LEU A 150 11.17 -5.10 -13.99
CA LEU A 150 11.01 -4.02 -14.96
C LEU A 150 12.34 -3.71 -15.66
N ARG A 151 13.42 -3.53 -14.89
CA ARG A 151 14.74 -3.19 -15.43
C ARG A 151 15.30 -4.25 -16.36
N VAL A 152 15.20 -5.53 -15.98
CA VAL A 152 15.64 -6.64 -16.84
C VAL A 152 14.78 -6.75 -18.10
N SER A 153 13.53 -6.28 -18.04
CA SER A 153 12.64 -6.20 -19.20
C SER A 153 12.81 -4.91 -20.02
N GLY A 154 13.78 -4.04 -19.70
CA GLY A 154 14.03 -2.78 -20.41
C GLY A 154 13.04 -1.67 -20.07
N ILE A 155 12.26 -1.80 -19.00
CA ILE A 155 11.22 -0.86 -18.60
C ILE A 155 11.76 0.03 -17.48
N VAL A 156 11.60 1.36 -17.64
CA VAL A 156 11.95 2.32 -16.58
C VAL A 156 10.94 2.22 -15.46
N PRO A 157 11.38 1.93 -14.20
CA PRO A 157 10.45 1.83 -13.07
C PRO A 157 9.68 3.14 -12.83
N PRO A 158 8.38 3.09 -12.49
CA PRO A 158 7.53 4.27 -12.25
C PRO A 158 8.13 5.28 -11.28
N SER A 159 8.73 4.82 -10.19
CA SER A 159 9.40 5.71 -9.21
C SER A 159 10.62 6.44 -9.79
N THR A 160 11.34 5.82 -10.74
CA THR A 160 12.46 6.44 -11.44
C THR A 160 11.97 7.50 -12.43
N ALA A 161 10.94 7.17 -13.22
CA ALA A 161 10.31 8.11 -14.15
C ALA A 161 9.73 9.34 -13.42
N ALA A 162 9.09 9.14 -12.27
CA ALA A 162 8.54 10.21 -11.45
C ALA A 162 9.62 11.20 -10.99
N ARG A 163 10.78 10.70 -10.52
CA ARG A 163 11.91 11.55 -10.10
C ARG A 163 12.49 12.37 -11.26
N ALA A 164 12.67 11.74 -12.43
CA ALA A 164 13.18 12.43 -13.62
C ALA A 164 12.24 13.55 -14.09
N ASN A 165 10.93 13.42 -13.86
CA ASN A 165 9.96 14.45 -14.20
C ASN A 165 9.93 15.61 -13.18
N GLN A 166 10.29 15.35 -11.91
CA GLN A 166 10.42 16.40 -10.89
C GLN A 166 11.66 17.27 -11.14
N SER A 167 12.81 16.66 -11.42
CA SER A 167 14.07 17.40 -11.69
C SER A 167 14.07 18.26 -12.97
N LYS A 168 13.04 18.17 -13.80
CA LYS A 168 12.87 19.04 -14.98
C LYS A 168 11.99 20.26 -14.71
N LYS A 169 11.37 20.33 -13.51
CA LYS A 169 10.46 21.43 -13.11
C LYS A 169 11.13 22.44 -12.19
N ASP A 170 12.27 22.04 -11.62
CA ASP A 170 13.17 22.85 -10.80
C ASP A 170 14.27 23.47 -11.69
#